data_1a0d3935bbf306d03891d69673f14a9b
#
_entry.id   1a0d3935bbf306d03891d69673f14a9b
#
_cell.length_a   1.000
_cell.length_b   1.000
_cell.length_c   1.000
_cell.angle_alpha   90.00
_cell.angle_beta   90.00
_cell.angle_gamma   90.00
#
_symmetry.space_group_name_H-M   'P 1'
#
loop_
_entity.id
_entity.type
_entity.pdbx_description
1 polymer ?
#
loop_
_entity_poly.entity_id
_entity_poly.type
_entity_poly.pdbx_seq_one_letter_code
_entity_poly.pdbx_strand_id
1 'polypeptide(L)'
;MKYYNLPKTDLKVSEIALGCMRIADKSIEEVEELVKTALDCGINFFDHADIYGGGKSEELFGQVLEKHPEYREKMIIQTKCAIVPGKRYDFSKEYIINAVNGSLKRLHTDHVEILLLHRPDALCDPQEVAEAFDELYVSGKVKYFGVSNHTPGQIALLQKYTKHPIIINQLQLSIVHSVMIDSGMNMNMKEDFAIDKDGGVLDYCRLNDITIQAWSIVQASWAEGTFLNHPDYKKLNNVLDDLAKKYNVTPAAIATAWILRHPAHIQAITGTTSPKHLIETAEAANIELTRQEWYDLYLASGKPLP
;
A
#
# COMPACT_ATOMS: atom_id res chain seq x y z
N MET A 1 2.30 -17.09 -6.00
CA MET A 1 2.05 -16.05 -4.98
C MET A 1 2.44 -16.57 -3.61
N LYS A 2 3.16 -15.78 -2.81
CA LYS A 2 3.43 -16.09 -1.39
C LYS A 2 2.44 -15.35 -0.49
N TYR A 3 2.20 -15.91 0.70
CA TYR A 3 1.27 -15.37 1.68
C TYR A 3 1.94 -15.34 3.05
N TYR A 4 1.54 -14.37 3.87
CA TYR A 4 1.92 -14.31 5.28
C TYR A 4 0.71 -13.93 6.17
N ASN A 5 0.81 -14.22 7.45
CA ASN A 5 -0.20 -13.78 8.41
C ASN A 5 0.07 -12.33 8.77
N LEU A 6 -0.92 -11.47 8.56
CA LEU A 6 -0.83 -10.07 8.94
C LEU A 6 -0.74 -9.97 10.48
N PRO A 7 0.32 -9.37 11.06
CA PRO A 7 0.51 -9.33 12.49
C PRO A 7 -0.72 -8.79 13.24
N LYS A 8 -0.99 -9.34 14.44
CA LYS A 8 -2.12 -8.96 15.31
C LYS A 8 -3.50 -9.19 14.68
N THR A 9 -3.61 -10.01 13.64
CA THR A 9 -4.87 -10.35 12.97
C THR A 9 -4.96 -11.85 12.69
N ASP A 10 -6.15 -12.29 12.25
CA ASP A 10 -6.38 -13.62 11.69
C ASP A 10 -6.29 -13.64 10.14
N LEU A 11 -5.86 -12.55 9.53
CA LEU A 11 -5.82 -12.39 8.08
C LEU A 11 -4.53 -12.99 7.50
N LYS A 12 -4.69 -13.88 6.50
CA LYS A 12 -3.61 -14.38 5.66
C LYS A 12 -3.63 -13.63 4.33
N VAL A 13 -2.63 -12.79 4.10
CA VAL A 13 -2.57 -11.85 2.97
C VAL A 13 -1.52 -12.25 1.94
N SER A 14 -1.77 -11.96 0.67
CA SER A 14 -0.76 -12.05 -0.39
C SER A 14 0.30 -10.94 -0.23
N GLU A 15 1.56 -11.24 -0.60
CA GLU A 15 2.67 -10.26 -0.55
C GLU A 15 2.46 -9.08 -1.50
N ILE A 16 1.63 -9.26 -2.53
CA ILE A 16 1.25 -8.25 -3.50
C ILE A 16 -0.25 -7.99 -3.35
N ALA A 17 -0.62 -6.71 -3.34
CA ALA A 17 -2.01 -6.24 -3.31
C ALA A 17 -2.35 -5.51 -4.60
N LEU A 18 -3.62 -5.53 -5.02
CA LEU A 18 -4.14 -4.70 -6.10
C LEU A 18 -4.65 -3.37 -5.55
N GLY A 19 -4.01 -2.27 -5.97
CA GLY A 19 -4.47 -0.90 -5.70
C GLY A 19 -5.48 -0.43 -6.73
N CYS A 20 -6.67 -0.09 -6.28
CA CYS A 20 -7.82 0.22 -7.12
C CYS A 20 -7.99 1.74 -7.42
N MET A 21 -6.94 2.56 -7.21
CA MET A 21 -7.04 4.01 -7.42
C MET A 21 -7.36 4.41 -8.88
N ARG A 22 -6.83 3.66 -9.85
CA ARG A 22 -6.87 4.03 -11.28
C ARG A 22 -7.96 3.31 -12.08
N ILE A 23 -8.90 2.63 -11.43
CA ILE A 23 -9.98 1.93 -12.14
C ILE A 23 -11.19 2.83 -12.46
N ALA A 24 -11.25 4.06 -11.92
CA ALA A 24 -12.39 4.97 -12.06
C ALA A 24 -12.79 5.30 -13.50
N ASP A 25 -11.81 5.31 -14.43
CA ASP A 25 -12.01 5.64 -15.84
C ASP A 25 -12.16 4.38 -16.73
N LYS A 26 -12.32 3.21 -16.11
CA LYS A 26 -12.45 1.92 -16.79
C LYS A 26 -13.91 1.52 -17.01
N SER A 27 -14.15 0.64 -17.98
CA SER A 27 -15.46 -0.01 -18.09
C SER A 27 -15.59 -1.09 -17.00
N ILE A 28 -16.81 -1.51 -16.75
CA ILE A 28 -17.07 -2.57 -15.76
C ILE A 28 -16.41 -3.88 -16.19
N GLU A 29 -16.40 -4.18 -17.49
CA GLU A 29 -15.80 -5.39 -18.05
C GLU A 29 -14.27 -5.39 -17.88
N GLU A 30 -13.61 -4.23 -18.06
CA GLU A 30 -12.16 -4.07 -17.80
C GLU A 30 -11.84 -4.28 -16.31
N VAL A 31 -12.67 -3.76 -15.40
CA VAL A 31 -12.49 -3.94 -13.94
C VAL A 31 -12.73 -5.38 -13.55
N GLU A 32 -13.77 -6.03 -14.11
CA GLU A 32 -14.10 -7.43 -13.90
C GLU A 32 -12.91 -8.34 -14.32
N GLU A 33 -12.36 -8.11 -15.52
CA GLU A 33 -11.19 -8.83 -16.02
C GLU A 33 -9.97 -8.63 -15.11
N LEU A 34 -9.72 -7.39 -14.66
CA LEU A 34 -8.60 -7.06 -13.77
C LEU A 34 -8.74 -7.77 -12.40
N VAL A 35 -9.93 -7.73 -11.81
CA VAL A 35 -10.24 -8.40 -10.53
C VAL A 35 -10.09 -9.92 -10.66
N LYS A 36 -10.64 -10.50 -11.72
CA LYS A 36 -10.49 -11.93 -12.00
C LYS A 36 -9.02 -12.30 -12.16
N THR A 37 -8.26 -11.53 -12.92
CA THR A 37 -6.81 -11.75 -13.12
C THR A 37 -6.05 -11.68 -11.79
N ALA A 38 -6.38 -10.74 -10.91
CA ALA A 38 -5.78 -10.65 -9.58
C ALA A 38 -6.01 -11.93 -8.77
N LEU A 39 -7.24 -12.41 -8.72
CA LEU A 39 -7.59 -13.65 -8.04
C LEU A 39 -6.90 -14.87 -8.66
N ASP A 40 -6.83 -14.95 -9.98
CA ASP A 40 -6.15 -16.03 -10.71
C ASP A 40 -4.63 -16.04 -10.44
N CYS A 41 -4.03 -14.86 -10.21
CA CYS A 41 -2.63 -14.73 -9.77
C CYS A 41 -2.45 -15.04 -8.27
N GLY A 42 -3.51 -15.29 -7.53
CA GLY A 42 -3.50 -15.52 -6.08
C GLY A 42 -3.39 -14.23 -5.25
N ILE A 43 -3.67 -13.07 -5.83
CA ILE A 43 -3.79 -11.82 -5.07
C ILE A 43 -5.15 -11.82 -4.39
N ASN A 44 -5.14 -11.75 -3.05
CA ASN A 44 -6.36 -11.73 -2.26
C ASN A 44 -6.59 -10.40 -1.52
N PHE A 45 -5.75 -9.39 -1.75
CA PHE A 45 -5.81 -8.11 -1.06
C PHE A 45 -6.10 -6.97 -2.06
N PHE A 46 -7.17 -6.20 -1.79
CA PHE A 46 -7.66 -5.12 -2.66
C PHE A 46 -7.71 -3.81 -1.88
N ASP A 47 -6.97 -2.81 -2.37
CA ASP A 47 -6.76 -1.53 -1.68
C ASP A 47 -7.55 -0.40 -2.35
N HIS A 48 -8.52 0.13 -1.64
CA HIS A 48 -9.42 1.21 -2.04
C HIS A 48 -9.18 2.49 -1.22
N ALA A 49 -9.89 3.54 -1.54
CA ALA A 49 -10.15 4.73 -0.72
C ALA A 49 -11.44 5.43 -1.20
N ASP A 50 -12.14 6.07 -0.28
CA ASP A 50 -13.38 6.80 -0.52
C ASP A 50 -13.24 7.91 -1.58
N ILE A 51 -12.04 8.49 -1.71
CA ILE A 51 -11.76 9.59 -2.65
C ILE A 51 -11.32 9.12 -4.04
N TYR A 52 -11.02 7.84 -4.26
CA TYR A 52 -10.51 7.36 -5.55
C TYR A 52 -11.53 7.55 -6.67
N GLY A 53 -11.20 8.42 -7.63
CA GLY A 53 -12.13 8.84 -8.67
C GLY A 53 -13.42 9.48 -8.13
N GLY A 54 -13.36 10.13 -6.96
CA GLY A 54 -14.55 10.69 -6.29
C GLY A 54 -15.54 9.63 -5.82
N GLY A 55 -15.08 8.42 -5.49
CA GLY A 55 -15.88 7.26 -5.10
C GLY A 55 -16.16 6.28 -6.26
N LYS A 56 -15.89 6.68 -7.50
CA LYS A 56 -16.19 5.87 -8.69
C LYS A 56 -15.41 4.53 -8.71
N SER A 57 -14.20 4.51 -8.17
CA SER A 57 -13.43 3.27 -8.08
C SER A 57 -14.12 2.23 -7.20
N GLU A 58 -14.64 2.63 -6.04
CA GLU A 58 -15.42 1.74 -5.16
C GLU A 58 -16.75 1.31 -5.83
N GLU A 59 -17.43 2.23 -6.53
CA GLU A 59 -18.67 1.89 -7.24
C GLU A 59 -18.48 0.83 -8.32
N LEU A 60 -17.45 0.98 -9.16
CA LEU A 60 -17.15 -0.01 -10.21
C LEU A 60 -16.74 -1.36 -9.62
N PHE A 61 -15.95 -1.35 -8.56
CA PHE A 61 -15.58 -2.57 -7.87
C PHE A 61 -16.78 -3.25 -7.23
N GLY A 62 -17.67 -2.47 -6.60
CA GLY A 62 -18.92 -2.95 -6.02
C GLY A 62 -19.85 -3.60 -7.07
N GLN A 63 -19.94 -3.03 -8.28
CA GLN A 63 -20.68 -3.64 -9.38
C GLN A 63 -20.09 -4.99 -9.82
N VAL A 64 -18.76 -5.16 -9.76
CA VAL A 64 -18.14 -6.47 -10.00
C VAL A 64 -18.51 -7.46 -8.90
N LEU A 65 -18.53 -7.04 -7.64
CA LEU A 65 -18.97 -7.91 -6.52
C LEU A 65 -20.46 -8.28 -6.60
N GLU A 66 -21.31 -7.38 -7.11
CA GLU A 66 -22.71 -7.69 -7.34
C GLU A 66 -22.90 -8.74 -8.44
N LYS A 67 -22.10 -8.69 -9.51
CA LYS A 67 -22.09 -9.71 -10.57
C LYS A 67 -21.47 -11.04 -10.11
N HIS A 68 -20.49 -11.00 -9.23
CA HIS A 68 -19.68 -12.13 -8.78
C HIS A 68 -19.60 -12.19 -7.24
N PRO A 69 -20.72 -12.48 -6.55
CA PRO A 69 -20.75 -12.50 -5.08
C PRO A 69 -19.75 -13.49 -4.46
N GLU A 70 -19.42 -14.55 -5.19
CA GLU A 70 -18.45 -15.57 -4.76
C GLU A 70 -16.99 -15.06 -4.68
N TYR A 71 -16.72 -13.87 -5.23
CA TYR A 71 -15.40 -13.24 -5.09
C TYR A 71 -15.20 -12.65 -3.71
N ARG A 72 -16.28 -12.14 -3.06
CA ARG A 72 -16.17 -11.46 -1.76
C ARG A 72 -15.49 -12.31 -0.69
N GLU A 73 -15.79 -13.59 -0.61
CA GLU A 73 -15.21 -14.52 0.37
C GLU A 73 -13.72 -14.81 0.11
N LYS A 74 -13.22 -14.52 -1.09
CA LYS A 74 -11.82 -14.73 -1.48
C LYS A 74 -10.97 -13.48 -1.29
N MET A 75 -11.58 -12.37 -0.82
CA MET A 75 -10.97 -11.05 -0.78
C MET A 75 -10.81 -10.52 0.63
N ILE A 76 -9.71 -9.82 0.83
CA ILE A 76 -9.49 -8.89 1.92
C ILE A 76 -9.62 -7.49 1.32
N ILE A 77 -10.64 -6.76 1.71
CA ILE A 77 -10.90 -5.40 1.22
C ILE A 77 -10.41 -4.41 2.26
N GLN A 78 -9.52 -3.54 1.84
CA GLN A 78 -9.06 -2.37 2.58
C GLN A 78 -9.60 -1.12 1.92
N THR A 79 -10.16 -0.19 2.71
CA THR A 79 -10.46 1.16 2.22
C THR A 79 -9.87 2.23 3.14
N LYS A 80 -9.95 3.48 2.73
CA LYS A 80 -9.39 4.62 3.46
C LYS A 80 -10.38 5.77 3.46
N CYS A 81 -10.32 6.59 4.52
CA CYS A 81 -11.10 7.82 4.63
C CYS A 81 -10.26 8.98 5.20
N ALA A 82 -10.93 10.07 5.50
CA ALA A 82 -10.40 11.25 6.19
C ALA A 82 -9.73 12.31 5.30
N ILE A 83 -9.88 12.23 3.99
CA ILE A 83 -9.53 13.34 3.09
C ILE A 83 -10.80 13.97 2.53
N VAL A 84 -11.00 15.26 2.78
CA VAL A 84 -12.00 16.09 2.08
C VAL A 84 -11.27 16.82 0.95
N PRO A 85 -11.38 16.35 -0.31
CA PRO A 85 -10.52 16.82 -1.40
C PRO A 85 -10.53 18.34 -1.57
N GLY A 86 -9.33 18.94 -1.59
CA GLY A 86 -9.15 20.38 -1.77
C GLY A 86 -9.60 21.27 -0.60
N LYS A 87 -9.99 20.68 0.54
CA LYS A 87 -10.53 21.44 1.67
C LYS A 87 -9.80 21.19 2.98
N ARG A 88 -9.78 19.95 3.49
CA ARG A 88 -9.19 19.58 4.78
C ARG A 88 -8.97 18.07 4.92
N TYR A 89 -8.26 17.68 5.94
CA TYR A 89 -8.34 16.35 6.54
C TYR A 89 -9.40 16.40 7.65
N ASP A 90 -10.03 15.26 7.96
CA ASP A 90 -11.13 15.23 8.93
C ASP A 90 -11.17 13.90 9.67
N PHE A 91 -10.68 13.89 10.92
CA PHE A 91 -10.64 12.74 11.81
C PHE A 91 -11.78 12.76 12.85
N SER A 92 -12.78 13.63 12.67
CA SER A 92 -13.94 13.62 13.55
C SER A 92 -14.66 12.26 13.46
N LYS A 93 -15.21 11.83 14.60
CA LYS A 93 -15.97 10.57 14.71
C LYS A 93 -17.07 10.49 13.65
N GLU A 94 -17.85 11.55 13.52
CA GLU A 94 -18.97 11.62 12.58
C GLU A 94 -18.51 11.43 11.12
N TYR A 95 -17.40 12.10 10.74
CA TYR A 95 -16.86 11.99 9.38
C TYR A 95 -16.40 10.58 9.09
N ILE A 96 -15.62 9.96 9.98
CA ILE A 96 -15.09 8.60 9.80
C ILE A 96 -16.23 7.60 9.61
N ILE A 97 -17.26 7.64 10.47
CA ILE A 97 -18.41 6.73 10.39
C ILE A 97 -19.18 6.92 9.09
N ASN A 98 -19.44 8.18 8.70
CA ASN A 98 -20.18 8.50 7.48
C ASN A 98 -19.39 8.09 6.22
N ALA A 99 -18.08 8.29 6.20
CA ALA A 99 -17.20 7.88 5.11
C ALA A 99 -17.23 6.36 4.93
N VAL A 100 -17.12 5.58 6.01
CA VAL A 100 -17.20 4.12 5.98
C VAL A 100 -18.57 3.65 5.47
N ASN A 101 -19.67 4.22 5.97
CA ASN A 101 -21.00 3.89 5.49
C ASN A 101 -21.13 4.17 3.98
N GLY A 102 -20.56 5.25 3.50
CA GLY A 102 -20.49 5.58 2.08
C GLY A 102 -19.69 4.56 1.27
N SER A 103 -18.51 4.16 1.75
CA SER A 103 -17.68 3.14 1.12
C SER A 103 -18.35 1.78 1.05
N LEU A 104 -18.98 1.32 2.12
CA LEU A 104 -19.71 0.05 2.16
C LEU A 104 -20.85 0.03 1.12
N LYS A 105 -21.58 1.16 1.00
CA LYS A 105 -22.63 1.29 -0.01
C LYS A 105 -22.09 1.20 -1.44
N ARG A 106 -20.98 1.90 -1.73
CA ARG A 106 -20.35 1.88 -3.06
C ARG A 106 -19.73 0.53 -3.40
N LEU A 107 -19.14 -0.14 -2.41
CA LEU A 107 -18.53 -1.47 -2.55
C LEU A 107 -19.55 -2.62 -2.58
N HIS A 108 -20.85 -2.33 -2.41
CA HIS A 108 -21.91 -3.35 -2.32
C HIS A 108 -21.59 -4.46 -1.31
N THR A 109 -21.07 -4.09 -0.13
CA THR A 109 -20.71 -5.03 0.96
C THR A 109 -21.16 -4.48 2.30
N ASP A 110 -21.37 -5.34 3.29
CA ASP A 110 -21.75 -4.96 4.64
C ASP A 110 -20.54 -4.66 5.55
N HIS A 111 -19.33 -5.08 5.15
CA HIS A 111 -18.11 -4.86 5.91
C HIS A 111 -16.88 -4.75 5.01
N VAL A 112 -15.81 -4.18 5.57
CA VAL A 112 -14.44 -4.29 5.06
C VAL A 112 -13.53 -4.85 6.16
N GLU A 113 -12.49 -5.57 5.77
CA GLU A 113 -11.55 -6.12 6.73
C GLU A 113 -10.72 -5.02 7.38
N ILE A 114 -10.32 -3.99 6.61
CA ILE A 114 -9.37 -2.99 7.10
C ILE A 114 -9.83 -1.57 6.70
N LEU A 115 -9.77 -0.64 7.66
CA LEU A 115 -9.90 0.80 7.43
C LEU A 115 -8.60 1.50 7.74
N LEU A 116 -8.12 2.35 6.83
CA LEU A 116 -6.99 3.25 7.08
C LEU A 116 -7.43 4.71 7.19
N LEU A 117 -6.82 5.46 8.10
CA LEU A 117 -6.82 6.93 8.04
C LEU A 117 -5.81 7.38 6.98
N HIS A 118 -6.29 8.04 5.93
CA HIS A 118 -5.56 8.17 4.66
C HIS A 118 -4.36 9.15 4.73
N ARG A 119 -4.49 10.23 5.49
CA ARG A 119 -3.44 11.23 5.75
C ARG A 119 -3.60 11.79 7.16
N PRO A 120 -2.49 12.18 7.83
CA PRO A 120 -2.58 12.77 9.16
C PRO A 120 -3.42 14.05 9.17
N ASP A 121 -4.32 14.15 10.14
CA ASP A 121 -5.07 15.39 10.41
C ASP A 121 -4.37 16.18 11.52
N ALA A 122 -4.06 17.45 11.24
CA ALA A 122 -3.43 18.35 12.21
C ALA A 122 -4.36 18.72 13.39
N LEU A 123 -5.66 18.58 13.21
CA LEU A 123 -6.68 18.83 14.23
C LEU A 123 -7.23 17.56 14.88
N CYS A 124 -6.52 16.44 14.71
CA CYS A 124 -6.93 15.14 15.24
C CYS A 124 -7.17 15.19 16.75
N ASP A 125 -8.39 14.88 17.19
CA ASP A 125 -8.66 14.41 18.54
C ASP A 125 -8.60 12.87 18.55
N PRO A 126 -7.56 12.27 19.16
CA PRO A 126 -7.42 10.81 19.18
C PRO A 126 -8.53 10.09 19.94
N GLN A 127 -9.26 10.78 20.83
CA GLN A 127 -10.42 10.23 21.52
C GLN A 127 -11.58 10.02 20.53
N GLU A 128 -11.88 10.99 19.68
CA GLU A 128 -12.91 10.85 18.64
C GLU A 128 -12.61 9.71 17.67
N VAL A 129 -11.33 9.55 17.27
CA VAL A 129 -10.88 8.43 16.44
C VAL A 129 -11.12 7.09 17.14
N ALA A 130 -10.75 6.98 18.43
CA ALA A 130 -10.96 5.76 19.21
C ALA A 130 -12.44 5.38 19.30
N GLU A 131 -13.31 6.36 19.53
CA GLU A 131 -14.77 6.14 19.57
C GLU A 131 -15.34 5.72 18.22
N ALA A 132 -14.85 6.30 17.11
CA ALA A 132 -15.24 5.88 15.77
C ALA A 132 -14.83 4.43 15.48
N PHE A 133 -13.60 4.06 15.84
CA PHE A 133 -13.10 2.68 15.67
C PHE A 133 -13.90 1.68 16.49
N ASP A 134 -14.22 2.02 17.75
CA ASP A 134 -15.06 1.17 18.60
C ASP A 134 -16.44 0.94 17.99
N GLU A 135 -17.11 1.98 17.51
CA GLU A 135 -18.44 1.88 16.90
C GLU A 135 -18.41 1.05 15.62
N LEU A 136 -17.44 1.26 14.77
CA LEU A 136 -17.27 0.51 13.52
C LEU A 136 -16.94 -0.96 13.77
N TYR A 137 -16.14 -1.27 14.78
CA TYR A 137 -15.82 -2.63 15.18
C TYR A 137 -17.03 -3.34 15.79
N VAL A 138 -17.72 -2.72 16.74
CA VAL A 138 -18.89 -3.31 17.41
C VAL A 138 -20.03 -3.54 16.44
N SER A 139 -20.21 -2.65 15.46
CA SER A 139 -21.21 -2.84 14.39
C SER A 139 -20.81 -3.88 13.33
N GLY A 140 -19.62 -4.45 13.40
CA GLY A 140 -19.10 -5.43 12.44
C GLY A 140 -18.74 -4.86 11.07
N LYS A 141 -18.75 -3.54 10.91
CA LYS A 141 -18.46 -2.87 9.63
C LYS A 141 -16.98 -2.85 9.27
N VAL A 142 -16.10 -2.81 10.29
CA VAL A 142 -14.64 -2.82 10.12
C VAL A 142 -14.04 -3.75 11.16
N LYS A 143 -13.10 -4.60 10.74
CA LYS A 143 -12.48 -5.59 11.61
C LYS A 143 -11.13 -5.12 12.18
N TYR A 144 -10.34 -4.41 11.38
CA TYR A 144 -9.00 -3.93 11.74
C TYR A 144 -8.77 -2.50 11.27
N PHE A 145 -7.83 -1.82 11.93
CA PHE A 145 -7.53 -0.41 11.69
C PHE A 145 -6.05 -0.18 11.42
N GLY A 146 -5.78 0.80 10.59
CA GLY A 146 -4.44 1.24 10.27
C GLY A 146 -4.41 2.70 9.83
N VAL A 147 -3.25 3.11 9.35
CA VAL A 147 -3.01 4.48 8.90
C VAL A 147 -2.24 4.49 7.58
N SER A 148 -2.17 5.65 6.95
CA SER A 148 -1.33 5.89 5.78
C SER A 148 -0.55 7.19 5.95
N ASN A 149 0.75 7.16 5.68
CA ASN A 149 1.66 8.31 5.76
C ASN A 149 1.75 8.97 7.15
N HIS A 150 1.63 8.18 8.22
CA HIS A 150 1.78 8.66 9.59
C HIS A 150 3.22 8.47 10.10
N THR A 151 3.67 9.42 10.91
CA THR A 151 4.93 9.33 11.64
C THR A 151 4.79 8.42 12.87
N PRO A 152 5.90 7.91 13.43
CA PRO A 152 5.89 7.12 14.65
C PRO A 152 5.14 7.78 15.81
N GLY A 153 5.34 9.09 16.03
CA GLY A 153 4.68 9.83 17.09
C GLY A 153 3.15 9.93 16.92
N GLN A 154 2.69 10.10 15.68
CA GLN A 154 1.25 10.13 15.39
C GLN A 154 0.60 8.76 15.61
N ILE A 155 1.27 7.67 15.21
CA ILE A 155 0.78 6.31 15.47
C ILE A 155 0.74 6.03 16.97
N ALA A 156 1.80 6.38 17.71
CA ALA A 156 1.86 6.19 19.17
C ALA A 156 0.76 6.98 19.89
N LEU A 157 0.46 8.20 19.42
CA LEU A 157 -0.61 9.02 19.96
C LEU A 157 -1.98 8.34 19.77
N LEU A 158 -2.31 7.90 18.55
CA LEU A 158 -3.56 7.18 18.30
C LEU A 158 -3.64 5.90 19.13
N GLN A 159 -2.58 5.10 19.17
CA GLN A 159 -2.54 3.82 19.88
C GLN A 159 -2.71 3.98 21.41
N LYS A 160 -2.37 5.15 21.98
CA LYS A 160 -2.59 5.45 23.39
C LYS A 160 -4.09 5.52 23.75
N TYR A 161 -4.94 5.93 22.82
CA TYR A 161 -6.37 6.17 23.04
C TYR A 161 -7.26 5.01 22.56
N THR A 162 -6.89 4.33 21.48
CA THR A 162 -7.66 3.18 20.98
C THR A 162 -7.17 1.84 21.55
N LYS A 163 -8.11 0.96 21.89
CA LYS A 163 -7.82 -0.44 22.24
C LYS A 163 -7.56 -1.33 21.03
N HIS A 164 -7.95 -0.87 19.83
CA HIS A 164 -7.72 -1.58 18.58
C HIS A 164 -6.28 -1.34 18.11
N PRO A 165 -5.51 -2.40 17.80
CA PRO A 165 -4.15 -2.22 17.32
C PRO A 165 -4.14 -1.52 15.98
N ILE A 166 -3.23 -0.58 15.78
CA ILE A 166 -2.87 -0.07 14.46
C ILE A 166 -1.96 -1.12 13.81
N ILE A 167 -2.46 -1.77 12.75
CA ILE A 167 -1.80 -2.94 12.16
C ILE A 167 -1.04 -2.64 10.86
N ILE A 168 -1.33 -1.51 10.22
CA ILE A 168 -0.75 -1.11 8.93
C ILE A 168 -0.36 0.37 8.97
N ASN A 169 0.79 0.70 8.38
CA ASN A 169 1.10 2.04 7.89
C ASN A 169 1.43 1.97 6.40
N GLN A 170 0.57 2.53 5.55
CA GLN A 170 0.75 2.51 4.11
C GLN A 170 1.58 3.72 3.67
N LEU A 171 2.77 3.47 3.10
CA LEU A 171 3.82 4.46 2.84
C LEU A 171 4.29 4.41 1.40
N GLN A 172 4.79 5.51 0.86
CA GLN A 172 5.47 5.49 -0.44
C GLN A 172 6.80 4.74 -0.32
N LEU A 173 7.02 3.78 -1.22
CA LEU A 173 8.30 3.11 -1.32
C LEU A 173 8.52 2.58 -2.73
N SER A 174 9.64 2.96 -3.31
CA SER A 174 10.18 2.37 -4.55
C SER A 174 11.71 2.40 -4.49
N ILE A 175 12.39 1.80 -5.47
CA ILE A 175 13.87 1.83 -5.52
C ILE A 175 14.39 3.27 -5.53
N VAL A 176 13.71 4.20 -6.19
CA VAL A 176 14.14 5.61 -6.28
C VAL A 176 13.60 6.47 -5.13
N HIS A 177 12.53 6.04 -4.47
CA HIS A 177 11.94 6.70 -3.31
C HIS A 177 11.99 5.76 -2.09
N SER A 178 13.10 5.76 -1.38
CA SER A 178 13.35 4.87 -0.23
C SER A 178 13.78 5.60 1.04
N VAL A 179 13.23 6.79 1.27
CA VAL A 179 13.59 7.69 2.39
C VAL A 179 13.66 6.97 3.72
N MET A 180 12.69 6.07 4.01
CA MET A 180 12.65 5.30 5.26
C MET A 180 13.81 4.28 5.41
N ILE A 181 14.51 3.95 4.32
CA ILE A 181 15.67 3.07 4.31
C ILE A 181 16.95 3.91 4.30
N ASP A 182 16.99 4.98 3.51
CA ASP A 182 18.17 5.80 3.24
C ASP A 182 18.75 6.42 4.52
N SER A 183 17.89 7.02 5.35
CA SER A 183 18.30 7.68 6.60
C SER A 183 18.98 6.72 7.58
N GLY A 184 18.44 5.51 7.72
CA GLY A 184 19.02 4.49 8.59
C GLY A 184 20.38 3.97 8.11
N MET A 185 20.53 3.79 6.78
CA MET A 185 21.79 3.32 6.17
C MET A 185 22.90 4.37 6.23
N ASN A 186 22.56 5.65 6.19
CA ASN A 186 23.52 6.76 6.21
C ASN A 186 23.59 7.44 7.59
N MET A 187 23.14 6.78 8.66
CA MET A 187 23.14 7.34 10.02
C MET A 187 24.50 7.87 10.40
N ASN A 188 24.54 9.06 11.02
CA ASN A 188 25.75 9.76 11.45
C ASN A 188 26.70 10.20 10.32
N MET A 189 26.23 10.22 9.08
CA MET A 189 26.95 10.78 7.94
C MET A 189 26.55 12.24 7.73
N LYS A 190 27.32 12.99 6.93
CA LYS A 190 27.16 14.45 6.74
C LYS A 190 26.25 14.80 5.54
N GLU A 191 25.96 13.80 4.72
CA GLU A 191 25.23 13.93 3.48
C GLU A 191 23.72 14.05 3.70
N ASP A 192 23.01 14.63 2.73
CA ASP A 192 21.56 14.84 2.78
C ASP A 192 20.74 13.55 2.94
N PHE A 193 21.28 12.41 2.50
CA PHE A 193 20.67 11.08 2.69
C PHE A 193 20.61 10.63 4.15
N ALA A 194 21.44 11.22 5.02
CA ALA A 194 21.45 10.95 6.45
C ALA A 194 20.38 11.72 7.23
N ILE A 195 19.71 12.68 6.58
CA ILE A 195 18.66 13.47 7.23
C ILE A 195 17.43 12.60 7.43
N ASP A 196 17.08 12.37 8.69
CA ASP A 196 15.82 11.71 9.04
C ASP A 196 14.64 12.62 8.69
N LYS A 197 13.80 12.19 7.76
CA LYS A 197 12.64 12.92 7.26
C LYS A 197 11.32 12.28 7.72
N ASP A 198 11.35 11.11 8.32
CA ASP A 198 10.15 10.31 8.64
C ASP A 198 10.08 9.83 10.10
N GLY A 199 11.06 10.21 10.93
CA GLY A 199 11.12 9.86 12.36
C GLY A 199 11.45 8.39 12.62
N GLY A 200 12.14 7.71 11.70
CA GLY A 200 12.52 6.31 11.83
C GLY A 200 11.32 5.37 11.68
N VAL A 201 10.37 5.68 10.80
CA VAL A 201 9.10 4.96 10.64
C VAL A 201 9.30 3.47 10.32
N LEU A 202 10.34 3.11 9.57
CA LEU A 202 10.63 1.71 9.22
C LEU A 202 10.87 0.86 10.48
N ASP A 203 11.78 1.31 11.33
CA ASP A 203 12.12 0.57 12.55
C ASP A 203 11.01 0.63 13.60
N TYR A 204 10.31 1.76 13.70
CA TYR A 204 9.13 1.87 14.55
C TYR A 204 8.05 0.85 14.18
N CYS A 205 7.72 0.73 12.90
CA CYS A 205 6.75 -0.25 12.42
C CYS A 205 7.20 -1.68 12.73
N ARG A 206 8.48 -2.00 12.51
CA ARG A 206 9.05 -3.33 12.82
C ARG A 206 9.01 -3.66 14.31
N LEU A 207 9.35 -2.70 15.18
CA LEU A 207 9.32 -2.87 16.63
C LEU A 207 7.92 -3.07 17.20
N ASN A 208 6.91 -2.53 16.51
CA ASN A 208 5.52 -2.57 16.97
C ASN A 208 4.63 -3.55 16.16
N ASP A 209 5.22 -4.46 15.36
CA ASP A 209 4.48 -5.40 14.52
C ASP A 209 3.39 -4.71 13.67
N ILE A 210 3.77 -3.58 13.04
CA ILE A 210 2.95 -2.84 12.11
C ILE A 210 3.45 -3.14 10.70
N THR A 211 2.58 -3.68 9.84
CA THR A 211 2.93 -3.97 8.46
C THR A 211 3.07 -2.69 7.65
N ILE A 212 4.18 -2.54 6.94
CA ILE A 212 4.34 -1.49 5.94
C ILE A 212 3.74 -1.97 4.62
N GLN A 213 2.84 -1.16 4.05
CA GLN A 213 2.36 -1.34 2.68
C GLN A 213 3.01 -0.28 1.79
N ALA A 214 3.67 -0.72 0.70
CA ALA A 214 4.37 0.16 -0.24
C ALA A 214 3.44 0.56 -1.38
N TRP A 215 3.07 1.85 -1.46
CA TRP A 215 2.38 2.39 -2.63
C TRP A 215 3.37 3.03 -3.61
N SER A 216 2.99 3.16 -4.89
CA SER A 216 3.82 3.71 -5.99
C SER A 216 5.15 2.97 -6.21
N ILE A 217 5.10 1.65 -6.22
CA ILE A 217 6.26 0.74 -6.22
C ILE A 217 7.22 0.87 -7.41
N VAL A 218 6.76 1.43 -8.53
CA VAL A 218 7.57 1.70 -9.74
C VAL A 218 7.55 3.18 -10.14
N GLN A 219 7.10 4.06 -9.26
CA GLN A 219 6.98 5.50 -9.54
C GLN A 219 8.22 6.25 -9.06
N ALA A 220 8.70 7.18 -9.88
CA ALA A 220 9.73 8.14 -9.51
C ALA A 220 9.11 9.31 -8.74
N SER A 221 8.22 10.06 -9.40
CA SER A 221 7.44 11.14 -8.80
C SER A 221 6.10 11.28 -9.52
N TRP A 222 5.21 12.14 -9.02
CA TRP A 222 3.95 12.44 -9.72
C TRP A 222 4.17 13.18 -11.04
N ALA A 223 5.24 13.96 -11.15
CA ALA A 223 5.57 14.72 -12.36
C ALA A 223 6.29 13.85 -13.41
N GLU A 224 7.20 12.98 -12.96
CA GLU A 224 8.02 12.13 -13.84
C GLU A 224 7.32 10.82 -14.22
N GLY A 225 6.36 10.36 -13.43
CA GLY A 225 5.71 9.07 -13.65
C GLY A 225 6.55 7.89 -13.17
N THR A 226 6.65 6.83 -14.02
CA THR A 226 7.46 5.65 -13.69
C THR A 226 8.94 5.86 -14.02
N PHE A 227 9.83 5.27 -13.20
CA PHE A 227 11.26 5.23 -13.52
C PHE A 227 11.62 4.13 -14.54
N LEU A 228 10.72 3.19 -14.81
CA LEU A 228 10.93 2.12 -15.78
C LEU A 228 11.04 2.72 -17.19
N ASN A 229 12.13 2.40 -17.89
CA ASN A 229 12.47 2.94 -19.21
C ASN A 229 12.59 4.48 -19.28
N HIS A 230 12.67 5.16 -18.15
CA HIS A 230 12.84 6.62 -18.10
C HIS A 230 14.32 6.99 -18.33
N PRO A 231 14.63 7.97 -19.21
CA PRO A 231 16.01 8.30 -19.59
C PRO A 231 16.90 8.77 -18.43
N ASP A 232 16.33 9.44 -17.44
CA ASP A 232 17.07 9.95 -16.27
C ASP A 232 17.51 8.82 -15.32
N TYR A 233 16.86 7.64 -15.40
CA TYR A 233 17.17 6.46 -14.60
C TYR A 233 17.90 5.36 -15.39
N LYS A 234 18.68 5.74 -16.43
CA LYS A 234 19.33 4.79 -17.33
C LYS A 234 20.20 3.75 -16.61
N LYS A 235 20.97 4.16 -15.58
CA LYS A 235 21.82 3.23 -14.83
C LYS A 235 20.97 2.18 -14.11
N LEU A 236 19.88 2.61 -13.46
CA LEU A 236 18.95 1.73 -12.79
C LEU A 236 18.27 0.77 -13.76
N ASN A 237 17.80 1.30 -14.90
CA ASN A 237 17.14 0.47 -15.92
C ASN A 237 18.07 -0.58 -16.50
N ASN A 238 19.36 -0.29 -16.73
CA ASN A 238 20.32 -1.30 -17.17
C ASN A 238 20.43 -2.48 -16.18
N VAL A 239 20.52 -2.19 -14.87
CA VAL A 239 20.57 -3.24 -13.83
C VAL A 239 19.25 -4.01 -13.76
N LEU A 240 18.12 -3.31 -13.85
CA LEU A 240 16.80 -3.94 -13.90
C LEU A 240 16.66 -4.89 -15.09
N ASP A 241 17.10 -4.47 -16.27
CA ASP A 241 17.07 -5.26 -17.51
C ASP A 241 17.96 -6.51 -17.42
N ASP A 242 19.16 -6.39 -16.86
CA ASP A 242 20.08 -7.51 -16.70
C ASP A 242 19.53 -8.54 -15.71
N LEU A 243 18.97 -8.10 -14.58
CA LEU A 243 18.32 -8.99 -13.62
C LEU A 243 17.02 -9.58 -14.19
N ALA A 244 16.25 -8.81 -14.95
CA ALA A 244 15.05 -9.31 -15.62
C ALA A 244 15.38 -10.47 -16.59
N LYS A 245 16.46 -10.34 -17.38
CA LYS A 245 16.97 -11.43 -18.21
C LYS A 245 17.41 -12.64 -17.38
N LYS A 246 18.17 -12.40 -16.30
CA LYS A 246 18.66 -13.47 -15.43
C LYS A 246 17.54 -14.31 -14.83
N TYR A 247 16.48 -13.66 -14.35
CA TYR A 247 15.32 -14.30 -13.72
C TYR A 247 14.20 -14.69 -14.71
N ASN A 248 14.35 -14.32 -15.99
CA ASN A 248 13.35 -14.52 -17.05
C ASN A 248 11.98 -13.89 -16.69
N VAL A 249 12.00 -12.63 -16.25
CA VAL A 249 10.83 -11.84 -15.83
C VAL A 249 10.92 -10.42 -16.40
N THR A 250 9.96 -9.56 -16.07
CA THR A 250 10.01 -8.14 -16.45
C THR A 250 10.79 -7.27 -15.45
N PRO A 251 11.31 -6.10 -15.86
CA PRO A 251 11.90 -5.11 -14.96
C PRO A 251 10.97 -4.67 -13.83
N ALA A 252 9.65 -4.61 -14.09
CA ALA A 252 8.65 -4.30 -13.06
C ALA A 252 8.59 -5.38 -11.98
N ALA A 253 8.71 -6.64 -12.35
CA ALA A 253 8.79 -7.75 -11.38
C ALA A 253 10.05 -7.64 -10.51
N ILE A 254 11.21 -7.30 -11.10
CA ILE A 254 12.45 -7.08 -10.33
C ILE A 254 12.30 -5.90 -9.37
N ALA A 255 11.73 -4.78 -9.81
CA ALA A 255 11.50 -3.61 -8.96
C ALA A 255 10.56 -3.94 -7.79
N THR A 256 9.56 -4.75 -8.02
CA THR A 256 8.64 -5.24 -6.96
C THR A 256 9.35 -6.22 -6.03
N ALA A 257 10.14 -7.15 -6.57
CA ALA A 257 10.92 -8.11 -5.78
C ALA A 257 11.95 -7.42 -4.87
N TRP A 258 12.47 -6.25 -5.26
CA TRP A 258 13.34 -5.44 -4.41
C TRP A 258 12.63 -5.02 -3.11
N ILE A 259 11.37 -4.64 -3.18
CA ILE A 259 10.55 -4.29 -2.00
C ILE A 259 10.27 -5.55 -1.17
N LEU A 260 9.81 -6.63 -1.81
CA LEU A 260 9.47 -7.88 -1.12
C LEU A 260 10.69 -8.54 -0.44
N ARG A 261 11.91 -8.28 -0.95
CA ARG A 261 13.15 -8.82 -0.38
C ARG A 261 13.49 -8.25 1.00
N HIS A 262 12.90 -7.10 1.35
CA HIS A 262 13.20 -6.44 2.62
C HIS A 262 12.66 -7.28 3.81
N PRO A 263 13.46 -7.50 4.89
CA PRO A 263 13.07 -8.37 6.00
C PRO A 263 11.94 -7.80 6.89
N ALA A 264 11.43 -6.61 6.59
CA ALA A 264 10.24 -6.06 7.24
C ALA A 264 8.92 -6.64 6.70
N HIS A 265 8.96 -7.59 5.76
CA HIS A 265 7.78 -8.18 5.12
C HIS A 265 6.83 -7.12 4.56
N ILE A 266 7.39 -6.20 3.77
CA ILE A 266 6.64 -5.09 3.16
C ILE A 266 5.70 -5.64 2.08
N GLN A 267 4.41 -5.34 2.18
CA GLN A 267 3.42 -5.68 1.16
C GLN A 267 3.49 -4.66 0.02
N ALA A 268 3.63 -5.12 -1.22
CA ALA A 268 3.69 -4.25 -2.39
C ALA A 268 2.29 -4.02 -2.98
N ILE A 269 1.87 -2.75 -3.13
CA ILE A 269 0.58 -2.39 -3.75
C ILE A 269 0.84 -1.97 -5.20
N THR A 270 0.43 -2.81 -6.15
CA THR A 270 0.49 -2.49 -7.57
C THR A 270 -0.76 -1.74 -7.99
N GLY A 271 -0.59 -0.60 -8.66
CA GLY A 271 -1.69 0.24 -9.17
C GLY A 271 -1.89 0.10 -10.68
N THR A 272 -1.48 -1.00 -11.28
CA THR A 272 -1.71 -1.25 -12.71
C THR A 272 -3.20 -1.54 -12.98
N THR A 273 -3.68 -1.07 -14.13
CA THR A 273 -5.02 -1.41 -14.65
C THR A 273 -4.95 -2.39 -15.83
N SER A 274 -3.75 -2.89 -16.16
CA SER A 274 -3.55 -3.87 -17.22
C SER A 274 -3.43 -5.26 -16.64
N PRO A 275 -4.32 -6.22 -17.01
CA PRO A 275 -4.19 -7.62 -16.61
C PRO A 275 -2.81 -8.21 -16.92
N LYS A 276 -2.25 -7.88 -18.10
CA LYS A 276 -0.91 -8.31 -18.49
C LYS A 276 0.15 -7.84 -17.50
N HIS A 277 0.20 -6.53 -17.20
CA HIS A 277 1.18 -5.99 -16.24
C HIS A 277 0.95 -6.48 -14.82
N LEU A 278 -0.29 -6.84 -14.46
CA LEU A 278 -0.58 -7.44 -13.16
C LEU A 278 0.03 -8.85 -13.05
N ILE A 279 -0.13 -9.69 -14.08
CA ILE A 279 0.50 -11.02 -14.15
C ILE A 279 2.02 -10.87 -14.04
N GLU A 280 2.61 -9.99 -14.85
CA GLU A 280 4.05 -9.72 -14.85
C GLU A 280 4.55 -9.27 -13.46
N THR A 281 3.82 -8.37 -12.79
CA THR A 281 4.18 -7.90 -11.43
C THR A 281 4.04 -9.02 -10.40
N ALA A 282 3.04 -9.89 -10.54
CA ALA A 282 2.82 -11.02 -9.63
C ALA A 282 3.96 -12.06 -9.65
N GLU A 283 4.75 -12.12 -10.73
CA GLU A 283 5.96 -12.95 -10.82
C GLU A 283 7.01 -12.58 -9.75
N ALA A 284 7.01 -11.34 -9.27
CA ALA A 284 7.90 -10.88 -8.21
C ALA A 284 7.87 -11.76 -6.95
N ALA A 285 6.71 -12.35 -6.63
CA ALA A 285 6.54 -13.24 -5.48
C ALA A 285 7.37 -14.54 -5.59
N ASN A 286 7.88 -14.87 -6.78
CA ASN A 286 8.70 -16.06 -7.03
C ASN A 286 10.21 -15.73 -7.11
N ILE A 287 10.57 -14.46 -7.01
CA ILE A 287 11.96 -14.00 -7.13
C ILE A 287 12.57 -13.83 -5.74
N GLU A 288 13.76 -14.38 -5.57
CA GLU A 288 14.56 -14.18 -4.37
C GLU A 288 15.87 -13.48 -4.77
N LEU A 289 15.87 -12.15 -4.72
CA LEU A 289 17.09 -11.37 -4.98
C LEU A 289 18.15 -11.68 -3.92
N THR A 290 19.38 -11.90 -4.36
CA THR A 290 20.52 -11.98 -3.45
C THR A 290 20.73 -10.65 -2.75
N ARG A 291 21.50 -10.65 -1.65
CA ARG A 291 21.89 -9.41 -0.97
C ARG A 291 22.61 -8.44 -1.93
N GLN A 292 23.52 -8.96 -2.76
CA GLN A 292 24.29 -8.13 -3.70
C GLN A 292 23.37 -7.48 -4.74
N GLU A 293 22.46 -8.22 -5.35
CA GLU A 293 21.52 -7.69 -6.35
C GLU A 293 20.61 -6.61 -5.77
N TRP A 294 20.19 -6.76 -4.52
CA TRP A 294 19.41 -5.73 -3.82
C TRP A 294 20.19 -4.42 -3.70
N TYR A 295 21.48 -4.51 -3.31
CA TYR A 295 22.37 -3.36 -3.20
C TYR A 295 22.79 -2.80 -4.56
N ASP A 296 22.95 -3.62 -5.59
CA ASP A 296 23.25 -3.16 -6.95
C ASP A 296 22.12 -2.27 -7.47
N LEU A 297 20.87 -2.64 -7.23
CA LEU A 297 19.69 -1.83 -7.57
C LEU A 297 19.66 -0.52 -6.75
N TYR A 298 19.96 -0.59 -5.46
CA TYR A 298 20.02 0.58 -4.58
C TYR A 298 21.07 1.59 -5.07
N LEU A 299 22.28 1.13 -5.35
CA LEU A 299 23.38 1.96 -5.87
C LEU A 299 23.08 2.53 -7.26
N ALA A 300 22.49 1.71 -8.13
CA ALA A 300 22.13 2.13 -9.49
C ALA A 300 21.04 3.23 -9.50
N SER A 301 20.26 3.37 -8.43
CA SER A 301 19.31 4.46 -8.25
C SER A 301 19.95 5.81 -7.87
N GLY A 302 21.28 5.87 -7.79
CA GLY A 302 22.05 7.09 -7.49
C GLY A 302 22.28 7.35 -6.01
N LYS A 303 21.99 6.38 -5.14
CA LYS A 303 22.18 6.49 -3.70
C LYS A 303 23.58 6.02 -3.31
N PRO A 304 24.25 6.68 -2.34
CA PRO A 304 25.59 6.29 -1.92
C PRO A 304 25.55 5.11 -0.94
N LEU A 305 26.66 4.38 -0.92
CA LEU A 305 27.09 3.59 0.23
C LEU A 305 28.46 4.12 0.66
N PRO A 306 28.76 4.09 1.96
CA PRO A 306 30.08 4.49 2.45
C PRO A 306 31.20 3.63 1.89
#